data_04bbc43f70a4af6a02d8a0ae0310dccf
#
_entry.id   04bbc43f70a4af6a02d8a0ae0310dccf
#
_cell.length_a   1.000
_cell.length_b   1.000
_cell.length_c   1.000
_cell.angle_alpha   90.00
_cell.angle_beta   90.00
_cell.angle_gamma   90.00
#
_symmetry.space_group_name_H-M   'P 1'
#
loop_
_entity.id
_entity.type
_entity.pdbx_description
1 polymer ?
#
loop_
_entity_poly.entity_id
_entity_poly.type
_entity_poly.pdbx_seq_one_letter_code
_entity_poly.pdbx_strand_id
1 'polypeptide(L)'
;MKLSKGRKLFFLYFYIPLFFNIHLYSDSLTYNTFNNHGVLGLINTPTARFYDEATYGFTFYDGTPDQKFTMTSYPYDWLEASFFYTNIQGKPYPGYEWQDYKDKGFNFKVRLREESGSLPAIAIGINDIAGTGYYSSEYIVGSYGLGNLDMHFGLGWGNLNGKEDVKNPLTFIHDSFSERPTTGDTVATGGTFEPGRYFSGETFSPFFGIAYAFNEKFLLKFERDTTKTDGVMPYENPDSDFSFGLDFNANKNWSIGLSAERNNFFSLRFSYKRGKEEVPRYTYEKIERNKDDDEYTHFRRTLESNGIGVNEMFETKDRKIVGLELSGLSHPSIDIVEELSLIHISEPTRLHG
;
A
#
# COMPACT_ATOMS: atom_id res chain seq x y z
N MET A 1 25.49 27.69 56.58
CA MET A 1 26.28 26.65 55.93
C MET A 1 25.34 25.49 55.60
N LYS A 2 24.75 25.45 54.42
CA LYS A 2 23.89 24.35 53.90
C LYS A 2 24.41 23.92 52.55
N LEU A 3 24.86 22.69 52.49
CA LEU A 3 25.43 22.03 51.32
C LEU A 3 24.38 21.81 50.24
N SER A 4 24.73 22.20 49.03
CA SER A 4 23.97 21.96 47.79
C SER A 4 24.02 20.47 47.42
N LYS A 5 22.85 19.86 47.20
CA LYS A 5 22.74 18.53 46.64
C LYS A 5 22.95 18.60 45.14
N GLY A 6 24.08 18.04 44.67
CA GLY A 6 24.37 17.85 43.24
C GLY A 6 23.36 16.88 42.58
N ARG A 7 22.73 17.33 41.52
CA ARG A 7 21.98 16.49 40.61
C ARG A 7 22.97 15.61 39.82
N LYS A 8 22.97 14.32 40.08
CA LYS A 8 23.63 13.34 39.22
C LYS A 8 22.77 13.14 38.01
N LEU A 9 23.27 13.60 36.88
CA LEU A 9 22.75 13.30 35.56
C LEU A 9 23.07 11.83 35.25
N PHE A 10 22.04 10.98 35.26
CA PHE A 10 22.17 9.61 34.78
C PHE A 10 22.10 9.63 33.25
N PHE A 11 23.25 9.58 32.58
CA PHE A 11 23.35 9.21 31.18
C PHE A 11 23.13 7.70 31.08
N LEU A 12 21.93 7.31 30.66
CA LEU A 12 21.64 5.94 30.27
C LEU A 12 22.24 5.71 28.88
N TYR A 13 23.45 5.16 28.84
CA TYR A 13 24.02 4.63 27.61
C TYR A 13 23.26 3.36 27.22
N PHE A 14 22.39 3.46 26.23
CA PHE A 14 21.85 2.30 25.54
C PHE A 14 22.96 1.71 24.67
N TYR A 15 23.72 0.78 25.23
CA TYR A 15 24.57 -0.12 24.46
C TYR A 15 23.65 -1.14 23.77
N ILE A 16 23.30 -0.91 22.50
CA ILE A 16 22.75 -1.95 21.64
C ILE A 16 23.95 -2.79 21.21
N PRO A 17 24.06 -4.06 21.59
CA PRO A 17 25.12 -4.92 21.07
C PRO A 17 24.83 -5.19 19.58
N LEU A 18 25.57 -4.54 18.73
CA LEU A 18 25.75 -4.85 17.31
C LEU A 18 26.55 -6.15 17.23
N PHE A 19 25.91 -7.32 17.30
CA PHE A 19 26.48 -8.59 16.86
C PHE A 19 25.37 -9.64 16.75
N PHE A 20 24.73 -9.72 15.60
CA PHE A 20 24.31 -11.01 15.06
C PHE A 20 24.35 -10.93 13.54
N ASN A 21 25.51 -11.28 12.95
CA ASN A 21 25.53 -11.73 11.58
C ASN A 21 24.89 -13.12 11.52
N ILE A 22 23.58 -13.17 11.58
CA ILE A 22 22.84 -14.36 11.20
C ILE A 22 22.42 -14.13 9.75
N HIS A 23 23.24 -14.63 8.84
CA HIS A 23 22.83 -14.87 7.46
C HIS A 23 21.85 -16.05 7.48
N LEU A 24 20.63 -15.82 7.91
CA LEU A 24 19.51 -16.69 7.63
C LEU A 24 18.90 -16.19 6.30
N TYR A 25 19.43 -16.69 5.21
CA TYR A 25 18.66 -16.81 3.96
C TYR A 25 17.57 -17.85 4.24
N SER A 26 16.52 -17.43 4.87
CA SER A 26 15.23 -18.09 4.86
C SER A 26 14.38 -17.29 3.89
N ASP A 27 13.73 -17.96 2.94
CA ASP A 27 12.61 -17.37 2.20
C ASP A 27 11.62 -16.86 3.25
N SER A 28 11.72 -15.57 3.57
CA SER A 28 10.88 -14.95 4.60
C SER A 28 9.47 -14.87 4.05
N LEU A 29 8.56 -15.64 4.64
CA LEU A 29 7.12 -15.54 4.39
C LEU A 29 6.60 -14.22 4.96
N THR A 30 6.95 -13.11 4.33
CA THR A 30 6.40 -11.81 4.68
C THR A 30 5.06 -11.63 3.97
N TYR A 31 3.97 -11.99 4.66
CA TYR A 31 2.63 -11.66 4.20
C TYR A 31 2.27 -10.27 4.67
N ASN A 32 2.10 -9.39 3.70
CA ASN A 32 1.55 -8.06 3.95
C ASN A 32 0.05 -8.10 3.66
N THR A 33 -0.74 -7.48 4.54
CA THR A 33 -2.18 -7.32 4.37
C THR A 33 -2.55 -5.87 4.59
N PHE A 34 -3.68 -5.45 4.04
CA PHE A 34 -4.24 -4.14 4.35
C PHE A 34 -4.63 -4.07 5.82
N ASN A 35 -4.54 -2.87 6.39
CA ASN A 35 -5.03 -2.55 7.73
C ASN A 35 -6.51 -2.09 7.68
N ASN A 36 -7.06 -1.67 8.81
CA ASN A 36 -8.43 -1.19 8.90
C ASN A 36 -8.70 0.10 8.10
N HIS A 37 -7.66 0.85 7.77
CA HIS A 37 -7.73 2.02 6.89
C HIS A 37 -7.58 1.67 5.41
N GLY A 38 -7.38 0.39 5.08
CA GLY A 38 -7.25 -0.09 3.71
C GLY A 38 -5.91 0.19 3.04
N VAL A 39 -4.89 0.57 3.80
CA VAL A 39 -3.49 0.74 3.38
C VAL A 39 -2.64 -0.37 3.94
N LEU A 40 -1.43 -0.61 3.41
CA LEU A 40 -0.53 -1.60 4.02
C LEU A 40 -0.13 -1.18 5.42
N GLY A 41 -0.46 -2.06 6.38
CA GLY A 41 -0.26 -1.77 7.79
C GLY A 41 -0.53 -2.95 8.70
N LEU A 42 -0.50 -2.69 10.01
CA LEU A 42 -0.85 -3.66 11.03
C LEU A 42 -2.37 -3.73 11.20
N ILE A 43 -2.92 -3.21 12.29
CA ILE A 43 -4.36 -3.15 12.55
C ILE A 43 -4.87 -1.76 12.16
N ASN A 44 -4.38 -0.71 12.82
CA ASN A 44 -4.66 0.69 12.52
C ASN A 44 -3.40 1.48 12.10
N THR A 45 -2.22 1.02 12.50
CA THR A 45 -0.96 1.72 12.22
C THR A 45 -0.37 1.32 10.86
N PRO A 46 0.27 2.28 10.16
CA PRO A 46 0.91 2.01 8.86
C PRO A 46 2.26 1.30 9.04
N THR A 47 2.74 0.67 7.95
CA THR A 47 4.07 0.08 7.85
C THR A 47 4.85 0.67 6.68
N ALA A 48 6.18 0.43 6.64
CA ALA A 48 7.01 0.81 5.49
C ALA A 48 6.99 -0.24 4.37
N ARG A 49 6.02 -1.15 4.40
CA ARG A 49 5.84 -2.18 3.37
C ARG A 49 5.03 -1.65 2.21
N PHE A 50 5.31 -2.20 1.03
CA PHE A 50 4.61 -1.90 -0.23
C PHE A 50 4.29 -3.19 -0.96
N TYR A 51 3.23 -3.18 -1.74
CA TYR A 51 3.02 -4.17 -2.78
C TYR A 51 3.79 -3.76 -4.03
N ASP A 52 3.92 -4.71 -4.96
CA ASP A 52 4.55 -4.46 -6.25
C ASP A 52 3.76 -3.45 -7.08
N GLU A 53 4.45 -2.80 -8.01
CA GLU A 53 3.86 -1.91 -9.00
C GLU A 53 2.67 -2.55 -9.72
N ALA A 54 1.69 -1.73 -10.10
CA ALA A 54 0.43 -2.12 -10.72
C ALA A 54 -0.47 -3.03 -9.84
N THR A 55 -0.21 -3.11 -8.53
CA THR A 55 -1.14 -3.72 -7.57
C THR A 55 -2.25 -2.72 -7.20
N TYR A 56 -3.47 -3.23 -7.06
CA TYR A 56 -4.59 -2.47 -6.51
C TYR A 56 -5.42 -3.36 -5.57
N GLY A 57 -6.21 -2.72 -4.73
CA GLY A 57 -7.07 -3.44 -3.79
C GLY A 57 -8.24 -2.63 -3.29
N PHE A 58 -9.15 -3.34 -2.64
CA PHE A 58 -10.33 -2.78 -1.97
C PHE A 58 -10.40 -3.35 -0.57
N THR A 59 -10.81 -2.51 0.36
CA THR A 59 -11.00 -2.91 1.75
C THR A 59 -12.34 -2.42 2.25
N PHE A 60 -13.09 -3.32 2.88
CA PHE A 60 -14.28 -3.01 3.68
C PHE A 60 -13.93 -3.26 5.13
N TYR A 61 -14.12 -2.27 5.94
CA TYR A 61 -13.89 -2.30 7.37
C TYR A 61 -15.18 -1.95 8.11
N ASP A 62 -15.49 -2.73 9.12
CA ASP A 62 -16.58 -2.49 10.06
C ASP A 62 -16.05 -2.64 11.50
N GLY A 63 -16.07 -1.55 12.22
CA GLY A 63 -15.53 -1.49 13.58
C GLY A 63 -15.98 -0.24 14.31
N THR A 64 -15.27 0.11 15.35
CA THR A 64 -15.55 1.31 16.12
C THR A 64 -14.37 2.27 15.96
N PRO A 65 -14.57 3.52 15.51
CA PRO A 65 -15.84 4.26 15.44
C PRO A 65 -16.58 4.20 14.11
N ASP A 66 -16.00 3.61 13.07
CA ASP A 66 -16.48 3.83 11.72
C ASP A 66 -16.61 2.56 10.88
N GLN A 67 -17.40 2.68 9.84
CA GLN A 67 -17.42 1.78 8.71
C GLN A 67 -16.71 2.47 7.54
N LYS A 68 -15.76 1.78 6.94
CA LYS A 68 -14.89 2.36 5.91
C LYS A 68 -14.79 1.48 4.67
N PHE A 69 -14.87 2.12 3.52
CA PHE A 69 -14.49 1.55 2.24
C PHE A 69 -13.26 2.28 1.74
N THR A 70 -12.25 1.51 1.35
CA THR A 70 -11.00 2.08 0.81
C THR A 70 -10.63 1.40 -0.49
N MET A 71 -10.20 2.20 -1.46
CA MET A 71 -9.56 1.75 -2.70
C MET A 71 -8.10 2.15 -2.65
N THR A 72 -7.20 1.19 -2.84
CA THR A 72 -5.75 1.43 -2.74
C THR A 72 -5.05 0.94 -4.00
N SER A 73 -4.07 1.69 -4.46
CA SER A 73 -3.27 1.36 -5.63
C SER A 73 -1.79 1.63 -5.40
N TYR A 74 -0.96 0.87 -6.10
CA TYR A 74 0.49 1.03 -6.16
C TYR A 74 0.88 1.32 -7.60
N PRO A 75 0.71 2.58 -8.06
CA PRO A 75 1.02 2.95 -9.44
C PRO A 75 2.51 2.82 -9.77
N TYR A 76 3.34 2.90 -8.74
CA TYR A 76 4.78 2.66 -8.76
C TYR A 76 5.17 1.86 -7.53
N ASP A 77 6.30 1.16 -7.57
CA ASP A 77 6.82 0.37 -6.45
C ASP A 77 7.13 1.19 -5.18
N TRP A 78 7.35 2.50 -5.33
CA TRP A 78 7.63 3.46 -4.26
C TRP A 78 6.43 4.29 -3.80
N LEU A 79 5.25 4.16 -4.45
CA LEU A 79 4.06 4.98 -4.17
C LEU A 79 2.84 4.11 -3.87
N GLU A 80 2.27 4.28 -2.69
CA GLU A 80 0.93 3.82 -2.33
C GLU A 80 -0.01 5.03 -2.31
N ALA A 81 -1.12 4.94 -3.02
CA ALA A 81 -2.17 5.95 -3.05
C ALA A 81 -3.52 5.32 -2.76
N SER A 82 -4.31 5.91 -1.88
CA SER A 82 -5.65 5.40 -1.59
C SER A 82 -6.69 6.51 -1.50
N PHE A 83 -7.93 6.12 -1.81
CA PHE A 83 -9.13 6.90 -1.56
C PHE A 83 -9.98 6.15 -0.56
N PHE A 84 -10.50 6.84 0.47
CA PHE A 84 -11.42 6.25 1.42
C PHE A 84 -12.74 7.01 1.47
N TYR A 85 -13.79 6.27 1.82
CA TYR A 85 -15.09 6.79 2.22
C TYR A 85 -15.50 6.11 3.52
N THR A 86 -15.88 6.90 4.51
CA THR A 86 -16.22 6.39 5.84
C THR A 86 -17.54 6.94 6.34
N ASN A 87 -18.22 6.13 7.15
CA ASN A 87 -19.40 6.49 7.91
C ASN A 87 -19.06 6.40 9.39
N ILE A 88 -19.06 7.55 10.09
CA ILE A 88 -18.73 7.62 11.52
C ILE A 88 -20.02 7.42 12.30
N GLN A 89 -20.17 6.23 12.84
CA GLN A 89 -21.37 5.78 13.53
C GLN A 89 -21.66 6.63 14.77
N GLY A 90 -22.92 7.07 14.91
CA GLY A 90 -23.37 7.82 16.07
C GLY A 90 -22.89 9.27 16.14
N LYS A 91 -22.09 9.75 15.19
CA LYS A 91 -21.75 11.15 15.05
C LYS A 91 -22.75 11.83 14.10
N PRO A 92 -23.61 12.76 14.58
CA PRO A 92 -24.63 13.37 13.73
C PRO A 92 -23.97 14.27 12.66
N TYR A 93 -24.54 14.27 11.47
CA TYR A 93 -24.16 15.21 10.42
C TYR A 93 -24.71 16.61 10.74
N PRO A 94 -23.91 17.66 10.70
CA PRO A 94 -24.36 19.02 11.03
C PRO A 94 -25.59 19.44 10.20
N GLY A 95 -26.71 19.76 10.88
CA GLY A 95 -27.97 20.12 10.24
C GLY A 95 -28.87 18.95 9.80
N TYR A 96 -28.39 17.71 9.97
CA TYR A 96 -29.14 16.48 9.65
C TYR A 96 -28.90 15.43 10.75
N GLU A 97 -29.42 15.66 11.95
CA GLU A 97 -29.14 14.83 13.14
C GLU A 97 -29.56 13.35 13.01
N TRP A 98 -30.39 13.02 12.05
CA TRP A 98 -30.83 11.65 11.74
C TRP A 98 -29.82 10.86 10.88
N GLN A 99 -28.78 11.52 10.39
CA GLN A 99 -27.75 10.93 9.51
C GLN A 99 -26.39 10.94 10.20
N ASP A 100 -25.70 9.78 10.18
CA ASP A 100 -24.32 9.69 10.60
C ASP A 100 -23.39 10.52 9.73
N TYR A 101 -22.33 11.03 10.35
CA TYR A 101 -21.31 11.83 9.67
C TYR A 101 -20.53 10.97 8.67
N LYS A 102 -20.37 11.49 7.46
CA LYS A 102 -19.66 10.84 6.38
C LYS A 102 -18.42 11.64 6.01
N ASP A 103 -17.31 10.96 5.85
CA ASP A 103 -16.05 11.56 5.45
C ASP A 103 -15.42 10.82 4.26
N LYS A 104 -14.58 11.52 3.55
CA LYS A 104 -13.80 11.00 2.42
C LYS A 104 -12.49 11.75 2.31
N GLY A 105 -11.46 11.06 1.87
CA GLY A 105 -10.14 11.67 1.69
C GLY A 105 -9.20 10.77 0.90
N PHE A 106 -8.00 11.27 0.70
CA PHE A 106 -6.93 10.56 0.04
C PHE A 106 -5.77 10.35 1.00
N ASN A 107 -5.12 9.19 0.89
CA ASN A 107 -3.89 8.91 1.61
C ASN A 107 -2.78 8.64 0.62
N PHE A 108 -1.56 9.05 0.97
CA PHE A 108 -0.36 8.80 0.18
C PHE A 108 0.75 8.33 1.10
N LYS A 109 1.48 7.31 0.66
CA LYS A 109 2.69 6.82 1.30
C LYS A 109 3.79 6.67 0.26
N VAL A 110 4.98 7.15 0.60
CA VAL A 110 6.16 7.15 -0.28
C VAL A 110 7.27 6.34 0.38
N ARG A 111 7.84 5.41 -0.35
CA ARG A 111 9.03 4.66 0.06
C ARG A 111 10.26 5.56 -0.04
N LEU A 112 10.93 5.77 1.07
CA LEU A 112 12.20 6.49 1.12
C LEU A 112 13.40 5.55 0.97
N ARG A 113 13.26 4.31 1.45
CA ARG A 113 14.28 3.27 1.38
C ARG A 113 13.66 1.88 1.44
N GLU A 114 14.20 0.96 0.69
CA GLU A 114 13.94 -0.47 0.82
C GLU A 114 14.75 -1.09 1.96
N GLU A 115 14.23 -2.19 2.51
CA GLU A 115 14.99 -3.01 3.45
C GLU A 115 16.17 -3.66 2.72
N SER A 116 17.35 -3.56 3.30
CA SER A 116 18.57 -4.15 2.73
C SER A 116 19.56 -4.49 3.82
N GLY A 117 19.90 -5.76 3.95
CA GLY A 117 20.80 -6.25 4.98
C GLY A 117 20.30 -5.91 6.39
N SER A 118 21.06 -5.12 7.16
CA SER A 118 20.69 -4.68 8.51
C SER A 118 19.91 -3.36 8.55
N LEU A 119 19.61 -2.76 7.38
CA LEU A 119 18.92 -1.48 7.30
C LEU A 119 17.42 -1.69 7.08
N PRO A 120 16.54 -1.09 7.91
CA PRO A 120 15.10 -1.23 7.74
C PRO A 120 14.59 -0.52 6.49
N ALA A 121 13.45 -0.95 5.96
CA ALA A 121 12.66 -0.14 5.05
C ALA A 121 12.20 1.13 5.76
N ILE A 122 12.10 2.25 5.04
CA ILE A 122 11.59 3.53 5.57
C ILE A 122 10.57 4.10 4.61
N ALA A 123 9.45 4.56 5.16
CA ALA A 123 8.42 5.26 4.43
C ALA A 123 7.93 6.49 5.19
N ILE A 124 7.40 7.44 4.43
CA ILE A 124 6.68 8.62 4.92
C ILE A 124 5.29 8.62 4.31
N GLY A 125 4.29 9.02 5.10
CA GLY A 125 2.93 9.10 4.58
C GLY A 125 2.14 10.25 5.17
N ILE A 126 1.10 10.60 4.43
CA ILE A 126 0.13 11.63 4.78
C ILE A 126 -1.26 11.05 4.51
N ASN A 127 -2.12 11.11 5.51
CA ASN A 127 -3.50 10.65 5.43
C ASN A 127 -4.47 11.82 5.40
N ASP A 128 -5.61 11.60 4.75
CA ASP A 128 -6.73 12.54 4.67
C ASP A 128 -6.33 13.88 4.05
N ILE A 129 -5.68 13.80 2.89
CA ILE A 129 -5.43 14.97 2.04
C ILE A 129 -6.72 15.29 1.28
N ALA A 130 -7.09 16.57 1.24
CA ALA A 130 -8.29 17.06 0.58
C ALA A 130 -9.61 16.46 1.11
N GLY A 131 -9.60 15.85 2.29
CA GLY A 131 -10.78 15.43 3.02
C GLY A 131 -11.25 16.50 4.01
N THR A 132 -12.03 16.08 5.01
CA THR A 132 -12.49 16.98 6.09
C THR A 132 -11.43 17.22 7.14
N GLY A 133 -10.38 16.40 7.17
CA GLY A 133 -9.27 16.45 8.12
C GLY A 133 -9.50 15.68 9.42
N TYR A 134 -10.61 14.94 9.57
CA TYR A 134 -10.86 14.11 10.75
C TYR A 134 -9.80 13.03 10.94
N TYR A 135 -9.31 12.45 9.85
CA TYR A 135 -8.28 11.42 9.85
C TYR A 135 -6.91 11.97 9.47
N SER A 136 -6.79 13.31 9.38
CA SER A 136 -5.55 13.96 8.98
C SER A 136 -4.42 13.60 9.91
N SER A 137 -3.42 12.92 9.35
CA SER A 137 -2.23 12.48 10.07
C SER A 137 -1.05 12.34 9.14
N GLU A 138 0.11 12.53 9.68
CA GLU A 138 1.37 12.30 9.01
C GLU A 138 2.21 11.31 9.83
N TYR A 139 3.07 10.58 9.15
CA TYR A 139 3.95 9.63 9.82
C TYR A 139 5.24 9.39 9.07
N ILE A 140 6.24 8.97 9.84
CA ILE A 140 7.45 8.33 9.33
C ILE A 140 7.51 6.96 9.99
N VAL A 141 7.74 5.91 9.20
CA VAL A 141 7.75 4.53 9.72
C VAL A 141 8.91 3.74 9.15
N GLY A 142 9.52 2.92 10.00
CA GLY A 142 10.51 1.92 9.65
C GLY A 142 9.93 0.51 9.81
N SER A 143 10.33 -0.42 8.93
CA SER A 143 9.96 -1.83 8.99
C SER A 143 11.16 -2.72 8.78
N TYR A 144 11.29 -3.78 9.58
CA TYR A 144 12.39 -4.73 9.48
C TYR A 144 11.91 -6.16 9.69
N GLY A 145 12.19 -7.02 8.70
CA GLY A 145 11.80 -8.43 8.70
C GLY A 145 12.87 -9.33 9.29
N LEU A 146 12.44 -10.29 10.10
CA LEU A 146 13.31 -11.32 10.65
C LEU A 146 12.62 -12.70 10.54
N GLY A 147 12.86 -13.41 9.45
CA GLY A 147 12.14 -14.64 9.14
C GLY A 147 10.63 -14.38 9.01
N ASN A 148 9.83 -15.07 9.81
CA ASN A 148 8.37 -14.90 9.81
C ASN A 148 7.88 -13.70 10.64
N LEU A 149 8.77 -12.98 11.31
CA LEU A 149 8.46 -11.81 12.12
C LEU A 149 8.77 -10.54 11.36
N ASP A 150 7.81 -9.63 11.28
CA ASP A 150 7.99 -8.29 10.74
C ASP A 150 7.75 -7.26 11.84
N MET A 151 8.71 -6.37 12.06
CA MET A 151 8.72 -5.38 13.12
C MET A 151 8.57 -3.98 12.54
N HIS A 152 7.76 -3.15 13.17
CA HIS A 152 7.46 -1.80 12.71
C HIS A 152 7.58 -0.81 13.85
N PHE A 153 8.18 0.33 13.56
CA PHE A 153 8.27 1.46 14.47
C PHE A 153 8.07 2.75 13.70
N GLY A 154 7.20 3.62 14.21
CA GLY A 154 6.91 4.89 13.55
C GLY A 154 6.66 6.03 14.52
N LEU A 155 6.62 7.23 13.96
CA LEU A 155 6.32 8.49 14.62
C LEU A 155 5.10 9.08 13.92
N GLY A 156 4.06 9.42 14.67
CA GLY A 156 2.79 9.90 14.14
C GLY A 156 2.40 11.28 14.64
N TRP A 157 1.96 12.13 13.73
CA TRP A 157 1.39 13.45 13.99
C TRP A 157 -0.11 13.45 13.68
N GLY A 158 -0.80 14.50 14.08
CA GLY A 158 -2.23 14.67 13.81
C GLY A 158 -3.08 13.58 14.47
N ASN A 159 -3.87 12.86 13.70
CA ASN A 159 -4.73 11.79 14.23
C ASN A 159 -3.94 10.62 14.83
N LEU A 160 -2.71 10.38 14.40
CA LEU A 160 -1.81 9.38 15.00
C LEU A 160 -1.13 9.86 16.28
N ASN A 161 -1.35 11.09 16.73
CA ASN A 161 -0.80 11.67 17.96
C ASN A 161 -1.82 11.71 19.09
N GLY A 162 -2.49 10.61 19.40
CA GLY A 162 -3.50 10.55 20.47
C GLY A 162 -2.92 10.48 21.90
N LYS A 163 -1.62 10.27 22.03
CA LYS A 163 -0.95 10.16 23.36
C LYS A 163 -0.10 11.38 23.70
N GLU A 164 0.24 12.20 22.71
CA GLU A 164 1.03 13.43 22.89
C GLU A 164 2.35 13.19 23.67
N ASP A 165 2.98 12.03 23.44
CA ASP A 165 4.04 11.48 24.28
C ASP A 165 5.33 12.30 24.23
N VAL A 166 5.69 12.86 23.07
CA VAL A 166 7.02 13.43 22.85
C VAL A 166 6.90 14.80 22.16
N LYS A 167 7.73 15.75 22.58
CA LYS A 167 7.78 17.08 21.95
C LYS A 167 8.25 16.97 20.52
N ASN A 168 7.53 17.65 19.61
CA ASN A 168 7.83 17.66 18.19
C ASN A 168 9.20 18.31 17.91
N PRO A 169 10.19 17.58 17.37
CA PRO A 169 11.52 18.14 17.12
C PRO A 169 11.54 19.21 16.04
N LEU A 170 10.54 19.23 15.16
CA LEU A 170 10.45 20.23 14.09
C LEU A 170 10.18 21.64 14.65
N THR A 171 9.66 21.73 15.87
CA THR A 171 9.49 23.02 16.57
C THR A 171 10.82 23.73 16.85
N PHE A 172 11.93 22.99 16.88
CA PHE A 172 13.28 23.58 16.99
C PHE A 172 13.80 24.14 15.66
N ILE A 173 13.20 23.73 14.54
CA ILE A 173 13.59 24.18 13.20
C ILE A 173 12.86 25.48 12.85
N HIS A 174 11.54 25.52 13.10
CA HIS A 174 10.71 26.68 12.82
C HIS A 174 9.44 26.68 13.67
N ASP A 175 9.04 27.87 14.16
CA ASP A 175 7.87 28.04 15.04
C ASP A 175 6.53 27.67 14.40
N SER A 176 6.45 27.65 13.06
CA SER A 176 5.25 27.22 12.33
C SER A 176 4.88 25.74 12.58
N PHE A 177 5.83 24.95 13.09
CA PHE A 177 5.55 23.55 13.45
C PHE A 177 4.99 23.40 14.87
N SER A 178 4.90 24.47 15.68
CA SER A 178 4.41 24.39 17.05
C SER A 178 2.89 24.28 17.14
N GLU A 179 2.17 24.83 16.17
CA GLU A 179 0.72 24.82 16.15
C GLU A 179 0.20 24.06 14.93
N ARG A 180 -0.74 23.12 15.17
CA ARG A 180 -1.47 22.46 14.10
C ARG A 180 -2.74 23.23 13.82
N PRO A 181 -2.96 23.75 12.59
CA PRO A 181 -4.21 24.36 12.22
C PRO A 181 -5.37 23.41 12.49
N THR A 182 -6.34 23.83 13.29
CA THR A 182 -7.56 23.06 13.51
C THR A 182 -8.36 23.02 12.21
N THR A 183 -8.95 21.87 11.89
CA THR A 183 -10.04 21.82 10.91
C THR A 183 -11.13 22.73 11.46
N GLY A 184 -11.37 23.84 10.79
CA GLY A 184 -12.34 24.81 11.27
C GLY A 184 -13.70 24.16 11.47
N ASP A 185 -14.44 24.60 12.49
CA ASP A 185 -15.85 24.27 12.76
C ASP A 185 -16.81 24.70 11.63
N THR A 186 -16.31 25.31 10.59
CA THR A 186 -17.06 25.52 9.36
C THR A 186 -17.35 24.15 8.77
N VAL A 187 -18.63 23.81 8.71
CA VAL A 187 -19.20 22.69 7.95
C VAL A 187 -18.26 22.39 6.79
N ALA A 188 -17.44 21.35 6.97
CA ALA A 188 -16.25 21.22 6.20
C ALA A 188 -16.62 20.96 4.75
N THR A 189 -16.50 21.99 3.96
CA THR A 189 -16.31 21.81 2.53
C THR A 189 -14.96 21.15 2.39
N GLY A 190 -14.95 19.80 2.33
CA GLY A 190 -13.73 19.05 2.05
C GLY A 190 -13.05 19.61 0.79
N GLY A 191 -11.75 19.40 0.68
CA GLY A 191 -11.00 19.80 -0.50
C GLY A 191 -10.00 20.95 -0.28
N THR A 192 -9.77 21.38 0.94
CA THR A 192 -8.72 22.38 1.24
C THR A 192 -7.37 21.68 1.43
N PHE A 193 -6.39 22.15 0.69
CA PHE A 193 -4.99 21.73 0.87
C PHE A 193 -4.30 22.77 1.75
N GLU A 194 -3.93 22.38 2.98
CA GLU A 194 -3.28 23.24 3.97
C GLU A 194 -1.88 22.73 4.31
N PRO A 195 -0.84 23.16 3.60
CA PRO A 195 0.53 22.66 3.80
C PRO A 195 1.07 22.88 5.22
N GLY A 196 0.64 23.95 5.90
CA GLY A 196 1.04 24.27 7.28
C GLY A 196 0.55 23.27 8.33
N ARG A 197 -0.38 22.40 7.98
CA ARG A 197 -0.88 21.35 8.87
C ARG A 197 0.07 20.17 9.00
N TYR A 198 0.85 19.88 7.95
CA TYR A 198 1.62 18.65 7.91
C TYR A 198 2.83 18.68 8.85
N PHE A 199 2.98 17.60 9.65
CA PHE A 199 4.04 17.44 10.66
C PHE A 199 4.06 18.53 11.75
N SER A 200 2.96 19.27 11.90
CA SER A 200 2.80 20.33 12.88
C SER A 200 2.06 19.87 14.14
N GLY A 201 2.18 20.66 15.22
CA GLY A 201 1.70 20.39 16.55
C GLY A 201 2.86 20.32 17.55
N GLU A 202 2.60 20.62 18.82
CA GLU A 202 3.61 20.63 19.89
C GLU A 202 4.26 19.27 20.11
N THR A 203 3.53 18.18 19.84
CA THR A 203 3.91 16.82 20.14
C THR A 203 3.69 15.87 18.98
N PHE A 204 4.26 14.68 19.09
CA PHE A 204 3.96 13.50 18.27
C PHE A 204 3.92 12.25 19.14
N SER A 205 3.35 11.15 18.64
CA SER A 205 3.32 9.88 19.38
C SER A 205 4.09 8.80 18.62
N PRO A 206 5.01 8.07 19.30
CA PRO A 206 5.59 6.87 18.75
C PRO A 206 4.57 5.74 18.74
N PHE A 207 4.44 5.06 17.59
CA PHE A 207 3.69 3.81 17.46
C PHE A 207 4.63 2.68 17.06
N PHE A 208 4.26 1.46 17.39
CA PHE A 208 5.03 0.29 17.03
C PHE A 208 4.15 -0.95 17.00
N GLY A 209 4.64 -1.98 16.37
CA GLY A 209 4.01 -3.27 16.40
C GLY A 209 4.78 -4.33 15.63
N ILE A 210 4.21 -5.51 15.62
CA ILE A 210 4.76 -6.69 14.98
C ILE A 210 3.69 -7.43 14.19
N ALA A 211 4.10 -8.07 13.11
CA ALA A 211 3.33 -9.05 12.38
C ALA A 211 4.10 -10.37 12.36
N TYR A 212 3.45 -11.48 12.67
CA TYR A 212 4.03 -12.81 12.66
C TYR A 212 3.25 -13.73 11.73
N ALA A 213 3.90 -14.16 10.64
CA ALA A 213 3.33 -15.13 9.71
C ALA A 213 3.44 -16.53 10.31
N PHE A 214 2.34 -17.01 10.91
CA PHE A 214 2.29 -18.35 11.46
C PHE A 214 2.40 -19.42 10.36
N ASN A 215 1.76 -19.17 9.22
CA ASN A 215 1.88 -19.92 7.97
C ASN A 215 1.37 -19.06 6.82
N GLU A 216 1.25 -19.62 5.62
CA GLU A 216 0.79 -18.92 4.42
C GLU A 216 -0.62 -18.30 4.53
N LYS A 217 -1.44 -18.78 5.46
CA LYS A 217 -2.84 -18.35 5.60
C LYS A 217 -3.07 -17.43 6.79
N PHE A 218 -2.29 -17.56 7.86
CA PHE A 218 -2.55 -16.87 9.11
C PHE A 218 -1.41 -15.91 9.48
N LEU A 219 -1.78 -14.64 9.70
CA LEU A 219 -0.91 -13.56 10.15
C LEU A 219 -1.44 -13.02 11.47
N LEU A 220 -0.63 -13.13 12.51
CA LEU A 220 -0.90 -12.52 13.81
C LEU A 220 -0.33 -11.12 13.84
N LYS A 221 -1.07 -10.17 14.38
CA LYS A 221 -0.68 -8.78 14.50
C LYS A 221 -0.83 -8.29 15.93
N PHE A 222 0.13 -7.48 16.35
CA PHE A 222 0.11 -6.77 17.61
C PHE A 222 0.63 -5.35 17.38
N GLU A 223 -0.04 -4.35 17.94
CA GLU A 223 0.42 -2.97 17.84
C GLU A 223 0.11 -2.14 19.06
N ARG A 224 0.90 -1.10 19.26
CA ARG A 224 0.54 0.08 20.04
C ARG A 224 -0.10 1.08 19.11
N ASP A 225 -1.40 1.26 19.26
CA ASP A 225 -2.22 2.18 18.47
C ASP A 225 -2.37 3.51 19.22
N THR A 226 -1.85 4.58 18.64
CA THR A 226 -1.90 5.93 19.18
C THR A 226 -2.91 6.83 18.47
N THR A 227 -3.82 6.25 17.71
CA THR A 227 -4.85 7.00 16.97
C THR A 227 -5.80 7.73 17.93
N LYS A 228 -6.09 8.99 17.63
CA LYS A 228 -7.07 9.78 18.38
C LYS A 228 -8.47 9.22 18.19
N THR A 229 -9.24 9.23 19.28
CA THR A 229 -10.66 8.92 19.28
C THR A 229 -11.52 10.17 19.50
N ASP A 230 -10.92 11.24 20.01
CA ASP A 230 -11.58 12.48 20.32
C ASP A 230 -12.18 13.13 19.07
N GLY A 231 -13.43 13.54 19.17
CA GLY A 231 -14.15 14.21 18.09
C GLY A 231 -14.70 13.27 16.99
N VAL A 232 -14.25 12.04 16.95
CA VAL A 232 -14.75 11.02 16.03
C VAL A 232 -15.86 10.19 16.68
N MET A 233 -15.94 10.21 18.01
CA MET A 233 -16.85 9.33 18.74
C MET A 233 -17.65 10.02 19.83
N PRO A 234 -18.92 9.62 19.99
CA PRO A 234 -19.66 9.78 21.23
C PRO A 234 -19.35 8.64 22.23
N TYR A 235 -18.36 7.78 21.98
CA TYR A 235 -18.13 6.53 22.69
C TYR A 235 -17.01 6.62 23.71
N GLU A 236 -16.89 5.58 24.50
CA GLU A 236 -15.93 5.44 25.56
C GLU A 236 -14.49 5.59 25.04
N ASN A 237 -13.64 6.20 25.84
CA ASN A 237 -12.21 6.24 25.59
C ASN A 237 -11.64 4.81 25.58
N PRO A 238 -10.63 4.52 24.78
CA PRO A 238 -9.99 3.22 24.80
C PRO A 238 -9.34 2.96 26.16
N ASP A 239 -9.51 1.73 26.68
CA ASP A 239 -8.96 1.31 27.95
C ASP A 239 -7.47 0.98 27.88
N SER A 240 -6.93 0.82 26.66
CA SER A 240 -5.54 0.43 26.40
C SER A 240 -5.03 1.10 25.12
N ASP A 241 -3.70 1.10 24.94
CA ASP A 241 -3.07 1.49 23.68
C ASP A 241 -2.80 0.29 22.77
N PHE A 242 -3.05 -0.93 23.25
CA PHE A 242 -2.65 -2.14 22.55
C PHE A 242 -3.81 -2.82 21.86
N SER A 243 -3.52 -3.27 20.63
CA SER A 243 -4.45 -4.00 19.77
C SER A 243 -3.85 -5.33 19.32
N PHE A 244 -4.72 -6.33 19.15
CA PHE A 244 -4.37 -7.65 18.62
C PHE A 244 -5.22 -7.95 17.40
N GLY A 245 -4.60 -8.51 16.36
CA GLY A 245 -5.27 -8.86 15.12
C GLY A 245 -4.89 -10.24 14.62
N LEU A 246 -5.81 -10.84 13.90
CA LEU A 246 -5.63 -12.08 13.16
C LEU A 246 -6.14 -11.87 11.74
N ASP A 247 -5.25 -12.02 10.78
CA ASP A 247 -5.62 -12.01 9.37
C ASP A 247 -5.58 -13.44 8.82
N PHE A 248 -6.61 -13.78 8.06
CA PHE A 248 -6.74 -15.02 7.32
C PHE A 248 -6.72 -14.74 5.81
N ASN A 249 -5.69 -15.22 5.12
CA ASN A 249 -5.58 -15.20 3.67
C ASN A 249 -6.32 -16.40 3.09
N ALA A 250 -7.55 -16.17 2.60
CA ALA A 250 -8.34 -17.23 1.96
C ALA A 250 -7.66 -17.74 0.67
N ASN A 251 -7.01 -16.82 -0.06
CA ASN A 251 -6.15 -17.09 -1.22
C ASN A 251 -5.23 -15.89 -1.46
N LYS A 252 -4.48 -15.90 -2.58
CA LYS A 252 -3.55 -14.80 -2.95
C LYS A 252 -4.20 -13.41 -3.07
N ASN A 253 -5.53 -13.35 -3.28
CA ASN A 253 -6.27 -12.12 -3.54
C ASN A 253 -7.14 -11.68 -2.36
N TRP A 254 -7.74 -12.61 -1.60
CA TRP A 254 -8.70 -12.33 -0.57
C TRP A 254 -8.17 -12.57 0.82
N SER A 255 -8.37 -11.61 1.70
CA SER A 255 -8.07 -11.73 3.12
C SER A 255 -9.20 -11.22 4.00
N ILE A 256 -9.32 -11.81 5.19
CA ILE A 256 -10.24 -11.43 6.25
C ILE A 256 -9.42 -11.11 7.48
N GLY A 257 -9.64 -9.95 8.07
CA GLY A 257 -8.99 -9.53 9.32
C GLY A 257 -10.01 -9.41 10.45
N LEU A 258 -9.64 -9.90 11.60
CA LEU A 258 -10.35 -9.71 12.87
C LEU A 258 -9.41 -9.02 13.83
N SER A 259 -9.89 -8.03 14.58
CA SER A 259 -9.09 -7.39 15.61
C SER A 259 -9.88 -7.12 16.88
N ALA A 260 -9.15 -7.24 18.00
CA ALA A 260 -9.53 -6.73 19.32
C ALA A 260 -8.65 -5.51 19.59
N GLU A 261 -9.27 -4.34 19.61
CA GLU A 261 -8.58 -3.08 19.60
C GLU A 261 -8.72 -2.36 20.92
N ARG A 262 -7.59 -1.95 21.47
CA ARG A 262 -7.47 -1.08 22.64
C ARG A 262 -8.33 -1.51 23.83
N ASN A 263 -8.55 -2.82 23.96
CA ASN A 263 -9.23 -3.54 25.05
C ASN A 263 -10.77 -3.46 25.06
N ASN A 264 -11.40 -2.57 24.29
CA ASN A 264 -12.86 -2.41 24.31
C ASN A 264 -13.52 -2.39 22.92
N PHE A 265 -12.75 -2.45 21.83
CA PHE A 265 -13.30 -2.43 20.47
C PHE A 265 -13.00 -3.73 19.71
N PHE A 266 -13.86 -4.07 18.78
CA PHE A 266 -13.69 -5.20 17.87
C PHE A 266 -13.98 -4.75 16.46
N SER A 267 -13.26 -5.33 15.50
CA SER A 267 -13.51 -5.04 14.10
C SER A 267 -13.39 -6.25 13.20
N LEU A 268 -14.01 -6.11 12.05
CA LEU A 268 -13.95 -7.05 10.94
C LEU A 268 -13.54 -6.32 9.68
N ARG A 269 -12.63 -6.92 8.92
CA ARG A 269 -12.16 -6.40 7.67
C ARG A 269 -12.17 -7.46 6.58
N PHE A 270 -12.67 -7.09 5.41
CA PHE A 270 -12.55 -7.85 4.18
C PHE A 270 -11.69 -7.08 3.20
N SER A 271 -10.69 -7.73 2.63
CA SER A 271 -9.82 -7.10 1.67
C SER A 271 -9.62 -7.96 0.44
N TYR A 272 -9.58 -7.29 -0.71
CA TYR A 272 -9.21 -7.87 -2.00
C TYR A 272 -8.00 -7.13 -2.54
N LYS A 273 -7.07 -7.87 -3.12
CA LYS A 273 -5.95 -7.30 -3.87
C LYS A 273 -5.71 -8.07 -5.15
N ARG A 274 -5.24 -7.37 -6.17
CA ARG A 274 -4.76 -7.95 -7.42
C ARG A 274 -3.49 -7.25 -7.84
N GLY A 275 -2.43 -7.99 -7.98
CA GLY A 275 -1.16 -7.53 -8.54
C GLY A 275 -1.14 -7.63 -10.06
N LYS A 276 -0.05 -7.17 -10.64
CA LYS A 276 0.26 -7.40 -12.06
C LYS A 276 0.24 -8.91 -12.29
N GLU A 277 -0.72 -9.38 -13.07
CA GLU A 277 -0.67 -10.75 -13.54
C GLU A 277 0.50 -10.84 -14.51
N GLU A 278 1.35 -11.84 -14.37
CA GLU A 278 2.22 -12.21 -15.46
C GLU A 278 1.29 -12.50 -16.65
N VAL A 279 1.40 -11.67 -17.66
CA VAL A 279 0.73 -11.96 -18.93
C VAL A 279 1.23 -13.35 -19.31
N PRO A 280 0.34 -14.37 -19.44
CA PRO A 280 0.77 -15.67 -19.83
C PRO A 280 1.64 -15.50 -21.07
N ARG A 281 2.91 -15.88 -21.00
CA ARG A 281 3.73 -15.91 -22.21
C ARG A 281 3.05 -16.88 -23.14
N TYR A 282 2.46 -16.33 -24.21
CA TYR A 282 1.89 -17.17 -25.23
C TYR A 282 2.99 -18.04 -25.79
N THR A 283 2.82 -19.32 -25.65
CA THR A 283 3.58 -20.29 -26.45
C THR A 283 2.98 -20.29 -27.83
N TYR A 284 3.66 -19.62 -28.75
CA TYR A 284 3.26 -19.60 -30.14
C TYR A 284 3.31 -21.00 -30.72
N GLU A 285 2.25 -21.40 -31.40
CA GLU A 285 2.25 -22.64 -32.16
C GLU A 285 3.08 -22.40 -33.42
N LYS A 286 4.29 -22.99 -33.46
CA LYS A 286 5.15 -22.92 -34.62
C LYS A 286 4.63 -23.91 -35.67
N ILE A 287 4.04 -23.40 -36.75
CA ILE A 287 3.56 -24.21 -37.86
C ILE A 287 4.74 -24.51 -38.79
N GLU A 288 4.89 -25.80 -39.16
CA GLU A 288 5.83 -26.17 -40.20
C GLU A 288 5.37 -25.64 -41.57
N ARG A 289 6.32 -25.10 -42.34
CA ARG A 289 6.06 -24.59 -43.69
C ARG A 289 5.78 -25.77 -44.61
N ASN A 290 4.66 -25.76 -45.31
CA ASN A 290 4.39 -26.74 -46.37
C ASN A 290 5.30 -26.43 -47.58
N LYS A 291 5.63 -27.45 -48.36
CA LYS A 291 6.53 -27.32 -49.51
C LYS A 291 5.97 -26.35 -50.59
N ASP A 292 4.66 -26.23 -50.65
CA ASP A 292 3.95 -25.42 -51.65
C ASP A 292 3.55 -24.04 -51.12
N ASP A 293 3.82 -23.72 -49.86
CA ASP A 293 3.50 -22.42 -49.25
C ASP A 293 4.56 -21.38 -49.69
N ASP A 294 4.11 -20.26 -50.22
CA ASP A 294 4.97 -19.08 -50.28
C ASP A 294 5.14 -18.44 -48.87
N GLU A 295 6.02 -17.48 -48.75
CA GLU A 295 6.35 -16.83 -47.46
C GLU A 295 5.12 -16.16 -46.86
N TYR A 296 4.25 -15.57 -47.65
CA TYR A 296 3.02 -14.88 -47.21
C TYR A 296 1.97 -15.86 -46.70
N THR A 297 1.76 -16.95 -47.44
CA THR A 297 0.81 -18.00 -47.05
C THR A 297 1.21 -18.65 -45.76
N HIS A 298 2.50 -18.94 -45.59
CA HIS A 298 3.02 -19.49 -44.36
C HIS A 298 2.87 -18.51 -43.17
N PHE A 299 3.20 -17.22 -43.35
CA PHE A 299 3.07 -16.18 -42.34
C PHE A 299 1.59 -15.98 -41.94
N ARG A 300 0.69 -15.87 -42.91
CA ARG A 300 -0.75 -15.78 -42.66
C ARG A 300 -1.27 -16.95 -41.85
N ARG A 301 -0.92 -18.19 -42.22
CA ARG A 301 -1.32 -19.40 -41.48
C ARG A 301 -0.77 -19.40 -40.05
N THR A 302 0.43 -18.90 -39.86
CA THR A 302 1.01 -18.78 -38.52
C THR A 302 0.24 -17.77 -37.64
N LEU A 303 -0.18 -16.65 -38.22
CA LEU A 303 -1.03 -15.68 -37.53
C LEU A 303 -2.41 -16.28 -37.19
N GLU A 304 -3.04 -16.92 -38.17
CA GLU A 304 -4.39 -17.52 -38.03
C GLU A 304 -4.40 -18.65 -36.97
N SER A 305 -3.38 -19.50 -36.92
CA SER A 305 -3.26 -20.57 -35.95
C SER A 305 -3.05 -20.06 -34.53
N ASN A 306 -2.48 -18.86 -34.40
CA ASN A 306 -2.32 -18.17 -33.14
C ASN A 306 -3.49 -17.21 -32.81
N GLY A 307 -4.63 -17.38 -33.52
CA GLY A 307 -5.87 -16.65 -33.24
C GLY A 307 -5.92 -15.22 -33.76
N ILE A 308 -5.07 -14.89 -34.72
CA ILE A 308 -5.01 -13.58 -35.35
C ILE A 308 -5.60 -13.72 -36.78
N GLY A 309 -6.81 -13.22 -36.95
CA GLY A 309 -7.44 -13.19 -38.29
C GLY A 309 -6.84 -12.09 -39.15
N VAL A 310 -6.46 -12.44 -40.40
CA VAL A 310 -5.88 -11.50 -41.36
C VAL A 310 -6.80 -11.36 -42.56
N ASN A 311 -7.27 -10.14 -42.82
CA ASN A 311 -8.07 -9.80 -44.02
C ASN A 311 -7.17 -9.55 -45.21
N GLU A 312 -6.25 -8.63 -45.10
CA GLU A 312 -5.36 -8.22 -46.15
C GLU A 312 -3.94 -8.01 -45.67
N MET A 313 -2.98 -8.26 -46.58
CA MET A 313 -1.57 -8.00 -46.36
C MET A 313 -1.06 -7.09 -47.47
N PHE A 314 -0.42 -5.98 -47.09
CA PHE A 314 0.07 -4.97 -48.02
C PHE A 314 1.59 -5.03 -48.14
N GLU A 315 2.07 -5.03 -49.37
CA GLU A 315 3.50 -5.00 -49.69
C GLU A 315 3.87 -3.73 -50.46
N THR A 316 5.00 -3.10 -50.07
CA THR A 316 5.61 -2.02 -50.87
C THR A 316 6.87 -2.51 -51.58
N LYS A 317 7.26 -1.80 -52.67
CA LYS A 317 8.41 -2.18 -53.50
C LYS A 317 9.73 -2.30 -52.77
N ASP A 318 9.88 -1.66 -51.62
CA ASP A 318 11.13 -1.59 -50.87
C ASP A 318 11.11 -2.38 -49.55
N ARG A 319 9.96 -2.94 -49.15
CA ARG A 319 9.82 -3.73 -47.92
C ARG A 319 8.91 -4.93 -48.11
N LYS A 320 9.25 -6.06 -47.50
CA LYS A 320 8.52 -7.32 -47.74
C LYS A 320 7.07 -7.29 -47.25
N ILE A 321 6.78 -6.64 -46.10
CA ILE A 321 5.44 -6.48 -45.57
C ILE A 321 5.34 -5.09 -44.92
N VAL A 322 4.27 -4.34 -45.19
CA VAL A 322 4.11 -2.95 -44.74
C VAL A 322 2.89 -2.76 -43.86
N GLY A 323 1.87 -3.59 -44.04
CA GLY A 323 0.66 -3.48 -43.26
C GLY A 323 -0.15 -4.76 -43.22
N LEU A 324 -0.88 -4.96 -42.14
CA LEU A 324 -1.82 -6.04 -41.96
C LEU A 324 -3.17 -5.41 -41.61
N GLU A 325 -4.20 -5.77 -42.38
CA GLU A 325 -5.58 -5.52 -41.96
C GLU A 325 -6.11 -6.77 -41.26
N LEU A 326 -6.38 -6.63 -39.94
CA LEU A 326 -6.81 -7.72 -39.09
C LEU A 326 -8.33 -7.85 -39.07
N SER A 327 -8.84 -9.05 -39.30
CA SER A 327 -10.28 -9.35 -39.23
C SER A 327 -10.76 -9.69 -37.82
N GLY A 328 -9.86 -10.04 -36.94
CA GLY A 328 -10.18 -10.39 -35.54
C GLY A 328 -8.94 -10.78 -34.78
N LEU A 329 -8.98 -10.50 -33.48
CA LEU A 329 -7.99 -10.94 -32.51
C LEU A 329 -8.72 -11.75 -31.46
N SER A 330 -8.33 -13.00 -31.26
CA SER A 330 -8.76 -13.76 -30.09
C SER A 330 -8.06 -13.27 -28.82
N HIS A 331 -7.10 -12.36 -28.98
CA HIS A 331 -6.29 -11.78 -27.91
C HIS A 331 -6.35 -10.25 -27.93
N PRO A 332 -6.42 -9.59 -26.72
CA PRO A 332 -6.52 -8.14 -26.63
C PRO A 332 -5.20 -7.37 -26.87
N SER A 333 -4.05 -8.05 -27.03
CA SER A 333 -2.74 -7.40 -27.12
C SER A 333 -2.19 -7.37 -28.54
N ILE A 334 -1.90 -6.16 -29.03
CA ILE A 334 -1.24 -5.92 -30.32
C ILE A 334 0.24 -6.36 -30.29
N ASP A 335 0.85 -6.44 -29.09
CA ASP A 335 2.25 -6.82 -28.89
C ASP A 335 2.54 -8.24 -29.41
N ILE A 336 1.52 -9.10 -29.38
CA ILE A 336 1.60 -10.46 -29.92
C ILE A 336 1.82 -10.45 -31.45
N VAL A 337 1.18 -9.53 -32.14
CA VAL A 337 1.32 -9.37 -33.59
C VAL A 337 2.74 -8.92 -33.93
N GLU A 338 3.29 -7.98 -33.14
CA GLU A 338 4.68 -7.52 -33.30
C GLU A 338 5.68 -8.64 -33.04
N GLU A 339 5.50 -9.40 -31.96
CA GLU A 339 6.41 -10.49 -31.60
C GLU A 339 6.42 -11.61 -32.64
N LEU A 340 5.25 -12.01 -33.16
CA LEU A 340 5.15 -12.98 -34.25
C LEU A 340 5.78 -12.47 -35.56
N SER A 341 5.64 -11.18 -35.85
CA SER A 341 6.25 -10.59 -37.04
C SER A 341 7.77 -10.58 -36.97
N LEU A 342 8.35 -10.30 -35.80
CA LEU A 342 9.78 -10.28 -35.55
C LEU A 342 10.42 -11.70 -35.69
N ILE A 343 9.70 -12.74 -35.28
CA ILE A 343 10.19 -14.13 -35.43
C ILE A 343 10.36 -14.50 -36.92
N HIS A 344 9.46 -14.06 -37.77
CA HIS A 344 9.56 -14.32 -39.22
C HIS A 344 10.63 -13.50 -39.95
N ILE A 345 10.97 -12.32 -39.43
CA ILE A 345 12.03 -11.46 -39.99
C ILE A 345 13.43 -11.94 -39.57
N SER A 346 13.54 -12.59 -38.42
CA SER A 346 14.83 -13.02 -37.85
C SER A 346 15.29 -14.42 -38.25
N GLU A 347 14.47 -15.24 -38.90
CA GLU A 347 14.95 -16.52 -39.46
C GLU A 347 15.77 -16.27 -40.73
N PRO A 348 17.12 -16.45 -40.72
CA PRO A 348 17.91 -16.34 -41.92
C PRO A 348 17.52 -17.48 -42.86
N THR A 349 17.04 -17.11 -44.06
CA THR A 349 16.93 -18.05 -45.18
C THR A 349 18.28 -18.75 -45.32
N ARG A 350 18.44 -19.96 -44.83
CA ARG A 350 19.52 -20.83 -45.24
C ARG A 350 19.29 -21.16 -46.71
N LEU A 351 19.93 -20.40 -47.57
CA LEU A 351 20.15 -20.78 -48.96
C LEU A 351 20.97 -22.07 -48.90
N HIS A 352 20.32 -23.19 -49.16
CA HIS A 352 21.00 -24.40 -49.57
C HIS A 352 21.45 -24.17 -51.02
N GLY A 353 22.79 -23.91 -51.18
CA GLY A 353 23.48 -24.05 -52.44
C GLY A 353 23.78 -25.53 -52.68
#